data_bdf6a4a98d2db440e239fdf9eb42fd80
#
_entry.id   bdf6a4a98d2db440e239fdf9eb42fd80
#
_cell.length_a   1.000
_cell.length_b   1.000
_cell.length_c   1.000
_cell.angle_alpha   90.00
_cell.angle_beta   90.00
_cell.angle_gamma   90.00
#
_symmetry.space_group_name_H-M   'P 1'
#
loop_
_entity.id
_entity.type
_entity.pdbx_description
1 polymer ?
#
loop_
_entity_poly.entity_id
_entity_poly.type
_entity_poly.pdbx_seq_one_letter_code
_entity_poly.pdbx_strand_id
1 'polypeptide(L)'
;SEMCIRDRYELGRTYFQREDGMADEPKVLSVGGYGDGMDFFVLKGAVQSILDSIRISDAGYEAVRDNPSYHPGRCARILVDGREVGVFGQIHPLVAQNYGVDAELYCAELSFDELLNAKGPDPEYVPLPRFPAVTRDIAVVCGEKVTVGALEDCIRRGAKGLLKEVALFDIYRGKGVDEGKKSVAFNLTLRADDRSLTSEEADADVKAVLELLEQELGAVLR
;
A
#
# COMPACT_ATOMS: atom_id res chain seq x y z
N SER A 1 3.31 32.24 -9.94
CA SER A 1 2.84 31.86 -8.57
C SER A 1 3.06 30.35 -8.48
N GLU A 2 4.08 29.95 -7.72
CA GLU A 2 4.34 28.55 -7.43
C GLU A 2 3.14 28.03 -6.62
N MET A 3 2.33 27.17 -7.21
CA MET A 3 1.26 26.47 -6.52
C MET A 3 1.89 25.33 -5.73
N CYS A 4 2.28 25.60 -4.48
CA CYS A 4 2.77 24.59 -3.58
C CYS A 4 1.62 23.64 -3.18
N ILE A 5 1.93 22.38 -2.88
CA ILE A 5 1.01 21.47 -2.21
C ILE A 5 0.51 22.15 -0.93
N ARG A 6 -0.79 22.12 -0.72
CA ARG A 6 -1.45 22.54 0.52
C ARG A 6 -2.10 21.34 1.15
N ASP A 7 -1.67 21.03 2.35
CA ASP A 7 -2.17 19.92 3.14
C ASP A 7 -2.69 20.38 4.49
N ARG A 8 -3.62 19.63 5.04
CA ARG A 8 -4.20 19.82 6.36
C ARG A 8 -4.59 18.49 6.96
N TYR A 9 -4.61 18.46 8.28
CA TYR A 9 -5.22 17.35 9.03
C TYR A 9 -6.10 17.88 10.15
N GLU A 10 -7.05 17.08 10.55
CA GLU A 10 -7.91 17.35 11.70
C GLU A 10 -8.19 16.03 12.43
N LEU A 11 -8.11 16.06 13.76
CA LEU A 11 -8.60 15.00 14.63
C LEU A 11 -9.89 15.51 15.28
N GLY A 12 -11.02 15.01 14.81
CA GLY A 12 -12.34 15.43 15.25
C GLY A 12 -13.21 14.26 15.72
N ARG A 13 -14.45 14.58 16.12
CA ARG A 13 -15.48 13.59 16.38
C ARG A 13 -16.57 13.69 15.34
N THR A 14 -17.08 12.54 14.93
CA THR A 14 -18.33 12.42 14.17
C THR A 14 -19.43 11.96 15.13
N TYR A 15 -20.68 12.27 14.78
CA TYR A 15 -21.82 12.01 15.67
C TYR A 15 -22.86 11.18 14.93
N PHE A 16 -23.10 9.98 15.41
CA PHE A 16 -24.12 9.08 14.86
C PHE A 16 -25.22 8.88 15.88
N GLN A 17 -26.48 9.03 15.48
CA GLN A 17 -27.62 8.77 16.34
C GLN A 17 -27.76 7.27 16.57
N ARG A 18 -27.85 6.86 17.84
CA ARG A 18 -28.13 5.48 18.24
C ARG A 18 -29.63 5.28 18.49
N GLU A 19 -30.07 4.03 18.44
CA GLU A 19 -31.48 3.67 18.71
C GLU A 19 -31.94 4.02 20.13
N ASP A 20 -31.02 4.04 21.10
CA ASP A 20 -31.27 4.41 22.51
C ASP A 20 -31.37 5.93 22.74
N GLY A 21 -31.27 6.75 21.67
CA GLY A 21 -31.29 8.21 21.73
C GLY A 21 -29.98 8.87 22.15
N MET A 22 -28.96 8.08 22.46
CA MET A 22 -27.60 8.57 22.71
C MET A 22 -26.87 8.81 21.37
N ALA A 23 -25.80 9.57 21.40
CA ALA A 23 -24.89 9.72 20.28
C ALA A 23 -23.71 8.72 20.41
N ASP A 24 -23.33 8.12 19.27
CA ASP A 24 -22.03 7.50 19.13
C ASP A 24 -21.06 8.54 18.56
N GLU A 25 -19.91 8.71 19.22
CA GLU A 25 -18.98 9.81 18.95
C GLU A 25 -17.56 9.29 18.62
N PRO A 26 -17.38 8.48 17.54
CA PRO A 26 -16.07 8.00 17.18
C PRO A 26 -15.15 9.15 16.76
N LYS A 27 -13.86 8.98 17.07
CA LYS A 27 -12.84 9.92 16.61
C LYS A 27 -12.36 9.55 15.22
N VAL A 28 -12.25 10.57 14.37
CA VAL A 28 -11.77 10.44 13.01
C VAL A 28 -10.57 11.36 12.80
N LEU A 29 -9.50 10.82 12.26
CA LEU A 29 -8.38 11.59 11.74
C LEU A 29 -8.60 11.81 10.24
N SER A 30 -8.85 13.04 9.85
CA SER A 30 -8.98 13.45 8.46
C SER A 30 -7.68 14.10 7.98
N VAL A 31 -7.23 13.72 6.80
CA VAL A 31 -6.07 14.31 6.13
C VAL A 31 -6.49 14.70 4.73
N GLY A 32 -6.19 15.91 4.31
CA GLY A 32 -6.54 16.41 2.98
C GLY A 32 -5.44 17.22 2.35
N GLY A 33 -5.35 17.18 1.02
CA GLY A 33 -4.37 17.96 0.28
C GLY A 33 -4.79 18.24 -1.17
N TYR A 34 -4.22 19.30 -1.72
CA TYR A 34 -4.36 19.70 -3.12
C TYR A 34 -3.18 20.54 -3.59
N GLY A 35 -3.07 20.77 -4.88
CA GLY A 35 -2.02 21.58 -5.50
C GLY A 35 -1.11 20.79 -6.44
N ASP A 36 -0.16 21.48 -7.05
CA ASP A 36 0.78 20.88 -8.00
C ASP A 36 1.63 19.80 -7.31
N GLY A 37 1.65 18.61 -7.91
CA GLY A 37 2.36 17.46 -7.38
C GLY A 37 1.57 16.65 -6.35
N MET A 38 0.37 17.08 -5.94
CA MET A 38 -0.52 16.25 -5.12
C MET A 38 -1.24 15.24 -5.99
N ASP A 39 -1.11 13.96 -5.66
CA ASP A 39 -1.81 12.88 -6.32
C ASP A 39 -2.22 11.78 -5.34
N PHE A 40 -2.83 10.72 -5.86
CA PHE A 40 -3.23 9.55 -5.07
C PHE A 40 -2.07 8.88 -4.33
N PHE A 41 -0.89 8.82 -4.95
CA PHE A 41 0.26 8.14 -4.34
C PHE A 41 0.96 9.00 -3.29
N VAL A 42 0.94 10.32 -3.46
CA VAL A 42 1.40 11.27 -2.41
C VAL A 42 0.53 11.14 -1.17
N LEU A 43 -0.82 11.12 -1.33
CA LEU A 43 -1.72 10.88 -0.19
C LEU A 43 -1.50 9.49 0.41
N LYS A 44 -1.33 8.44 -0.41
CA LYS A 44 -1.02 7.10 0.08
C LYS A 44 0.26 7.08 0.91
N GLY A 45 1.30 7.79 0.47
CA GLY A 45 2.55 7.93 1.22
C GLY A 45 2.37 8.62 2.58
N ALA A 46 1.54 9.68 2.64
CA ALA A 46 1.20 10.33 3.90
C ALA A 46 0.44 9.39 4.85
N VAL A 47 -0.55 8.64 4.33
CA VAL A 47 -1.27 7.61 5.09
C VAL A 47 -0.30 6.54 5.60
N GLN A 48 0.58 6.03 4.75
CA GLN A 48 1.58 5.03 5.14
C GLN A 48 2.48 5.58 6.26
N SER A 49 2.93 6.83 6.17
CA SER A 49 3.75 7.45 7.23
C SER A 49 3.02 7.55 8.57
N ILE A 50 1.70 7.78 8.55
CA ILE A 50 0.88 7.74 9.78
C ILE A 50 0.86 6.33 10.35
N LEU A 51 0.61 5.30 9.54
CA LEU A 51 0.58 3.91 9.96
C LEU A 51 1.94 3.46 10.52
N ASP A 52 3.03 3.81 9.84
CA ASP A 52 4.40 3.52 10.27
C ASP A 52 4.72 4.17 11.62
N SER A 53 4.25 5.41 11.85
CA SER A 53 4.49 6.14 13.11
C SER A 53 3.89 5.44 14.33
N ILE A 54 2.83 4.66 14.12
CA ILE A 54 2.18 3.84 15.14
C ILE A 54 2.49 2.34 14.99
N ARG A 55 3.48 2.02 14.14
CA ARG A 55 4.02 0.67 13.93
C ARG A 55 3.02 -0.34 13.38
N ILE A 56 2.15 0.10 12.50
CA ILE A 56 1.32 -0.75 11.67
C ILE A 56 2.07 -1.01 10.36
N SER A 57 2.70 -2.17 10.22
CA SER A 57 3.54 -2.54 9.06
C SER A 57 2.79 -3.29 7.96
N ASP A 58 1.71 -3.99 8.31
CA ASP A 58 1.01 -4.92 7.42
C ASP A 58 -0.37 -4.41 7.00
N ALA A 59 -0.44 -3.14 6.60
CA ALA A 59 -1.66 -2.56 6.07
C ALA A 59 -1.93 -3.02 4.64
N GLY A 60 -3.09 -3.62 4.42
CA GLY A 60 -3.63 -3.94 3.09
C GLY A 60 -4.39 -2.77 2.49
N TYR A 61 -4.40 -2.67 1.16
CA TYR A 61 -5.14 -1.65 0.43
C TYR A 61 -6.06 -2.30 -0.60
N GLU A 62 -7.35 -2.03 -0.51
CA GLU A 62 -8.34 -2.53 -1.46
C GLU A 62 -9.05 -1.40 -2.19
N ALA A 63 -9.16 -1.53 -3.52
CA ALA A 63 -9.85 -0.53 -4.33
C ALA A 63 -11.34 -0.45 -3.98
N VAL A 64 -11.85 0.77 -3.78
CA VAL A 64 -13.26 1.07 -3.53
C VAL A 64 -13.83 1.81 -4.75
N ARG A 65 -14.98 1.36 -5.26
CA ARG A 65 -15.59 1.92 -6.47
C ARG A 65 -17.00 2.46 -6.27
N ASP A 66 -17.59 2.19 -5.14
CA ASP A 66 -18.98 2.46 -4.78
C ASP A 66 -19.16 3.56 -3.74
N ASN A 67 -18.08 4.18 -3.26
CA ASN A 67 -18.15 5.32 -2.38
C ASN A 67 -18.45 6.61 -3.17
N PRO A 68 -19.63 7.25 -2.99
CA PRO A 68 -20.05 8.39 -3.80
C PRO A 68 -19.23 9.66 -3.55
N SER A 69 -18.52 9.74 -2.43
CA SER A 69 -17.68 10.89 -2.08
C SER A 69 -16.33 10.89 -2.80
N TYR A 70 -15.91 9.73 -3.32
CA TYR A 70 -14.60 9.54 -3.93
C TYR A 70 -14.68 9.16 -5.41
N HIS A 71 -13.59 9.43 -6.12
CA HIS A 71 -13.47 9.02 -7.52
C HIS A 71 -13.30 7.47 -7.62
N PRO A 72 -14.16 6.77 -8.40
CA PRO A 72 -14.22 5.31 -8.40
C PRO A 72 -12.94 4.60 -8.91
N GLY A 73 -12.07 5.33 -9.60
CA GLY A 73 -10.78 4.81 -10.07
C GLY A 73 -9.58 5.22 -9.19
N ARG A 74 -9.81 6.04 -8.15
CA ARG A 74 -8.74 6.59 -7.29
C ARG A 74 -9.21 6.64 -5.84
N CYS A 75 -9.71 5.50 -5.33
CA CYS A 75 -10.15 5.34 -3.95
C CYS A 75 -9.76 3.95 -3.44
N ALA A 76 -9.28 3.88 -2.21
CA ALA A 76 -8.96 2.63 -1.54
C ALA A 76 -9.36 2.68 -0.07
N ARG A 77 -9.79 1.54 0.48
CA ARG A 77 -9.88 1.31 1.92
C ARG A 77 -8.57 0.74 2.43
N ILE A 78 -8.33 0.97 3.69
CA ILE A 78 -7.15 0.49 4.41
C ILE A 78 -7.61 -0.59 5.37
N LEU A 79 -6.96 -1.74 5.30
CA LEU A 79 -7.25 -2.89 6.15
C LEU A 79 -6.03 -3.20 7.02
N VAL A 80 -6.27 -3.43 8.30
CA VAL A 80 -5.27 -3.94 9.24
C VAL A 80 -5.88 -5.14 9.95
N ASP A 81 -5.24 -6.29 9.90
CA ASP A 81 -5.76 -7.57 10.41
C ASP A 81 -7.18 -7.89 9.89
N GLY A 82 -7.45 -7.54 8.62
CA GLY A 82 -8.75 -7.75 7.98
C GLY A 82 -9.85 -6.77 8.42
N ARG A 83 -9.55 -5.78 9.25
CA ARG A 83 -10.48 -4.72 9.68
C ARG A 83 -10.24 -3.45 8.90
N GLU A 84 -11.30 -2.80 8.46
CA GLU A 84 -11.20 -1.48 7.83
C GLU A 84 -10.87 -0.42 8.90
N VAL A 85 -9.74 0.26 8.70
CA VAL A 85 -9.29 1.35 9.59
C VAL A 85 -9.45 2.72 8.93
N GLY A 86 -9.81 2.77 7.66
CA GLY A 86 -10.07 4.02 6.96
C GLY A 86 -10.19 3.88 5.45
N VAL A 87 -10.46 5.01 4.82
CA VAL A 87 -10.58 5.17 3.37
C VAL A 87 -9.80 6.40 2.93
N PHE A 88 -9.20 6.34 1.75
CA PHE A 88 -8.53 7.49 1.14
C PHE A 88 -8.66 7.50 -0.37
N GLY A 89 -8.53 8.67 -0.97
CA GLY A 89 -8.58 8.80 -2.41
C GLY A 89 -8.78 10.23 -2.89
N GLN A 90 -8.99 10.35 -4.20
CA GLN A 90 -9.42 11.60 -4.81
C GLN A 90 -10.89 11.83 -4.51
N ILE A 91 -11.24 13.01 -4.04
CA ILE A 91 -12.64 13.43 -3.89
C ILE A 91 -13.30 13.45 -5.27
N HIS A 92 -14.55 12.97 -5.35
CA HIS A 92 -15.27 12.94 -6.60
C HIS A 92 -15.43 14.37 -7.16
N PRO A 93 -15.15 14.63 -8.45
CA PRO A 93 -15.20 15.97 -9.03
C PRO A 93 -16.54 16.69 -8.81
N LEU A 94 -17.66 15.97 -8.90
CA LEU A 94 -18.99 16.55 -8.61
C LEU A 94 -19.14 16.98 -7.14
N VAL A 95 -18.52 16.27 -6.21
CA VAL A 95 -18.52 16.65 -4.80
C VAL A 95 -17.70 17.91 -4.61
N ALA A 96 -16.48 17.99 -5.19
CA ALA A 96 -15.67 19.20 -5.15
C ALA A 96 -16.41 20.42 -5.72
N GLN A 97 -17.09 20.26 -6.86
CA GLN A 97 -17.92 21.32 -7.47
C GLN A 97 -19.06 21.80 -6.57
N ASN A 98 -19.72 20.90 -5.82
CA ASN A 98 -20.78 21.27 -4.88
C ASN A 98 -20.28 22.20 -3.77
N TYR A 99 -19.00 22.14 -3.46
CA TYR A 99 -18.32 23.04 -2.52
C TYR A 99 -17.62 24.22 -3.19
N GLY A 100 -17.82 24.41 -4.49
CA GLY A 100 -17.21 25.52 -5.25
C GLY A 100 -15.70 25.38 -5.44
N VAL A 101 -15.16 24.16 -5.37
CA VAL A 101 -13.73 23.90 -5.53
C VAL A 101 -13.47 23.39 -6.93
N ASP A 102 -12.61 24.13 -7.66
CA ASP A 102 -12.14 23.79 -9.01
C ASP A 102 -10.69 23.29 -8.95
N ALA A 103 -10.47 22.26 -8.18
CA ALA A 103 -9.16 21.61 -8.05
C ALA A 103 -9.34 20.11 -7.73
N GLU A 104 -8.34 19.31 -8.08
CA GLU A 104 -8.28 17.93 -7.60
C GLU A 104 -7.97 17.92 -6.11
N LEU A 105 -8.89 17.38 -5.33
CA LEU A 105 -8.77 17.22 -3.88
C LEU A 105 -8.49 15.75 -3.55
N TYR A 106 -7.61 15.52 -2.62
CA TYR A 106 -7.29 14.19 -2.10
C TYR A 106 -7.52 14.18 -0.59
N CYS A 107 -8.28 13.21 -0.10
CA CYS A 107 -8.63 13.08 1.31
C CYS A 107 -8.45 11.64 1.81
N ALA A 108 -8.08 11.52 3.08
CA ALA A 108 -8.14 10.30 3.86
C ALA A 108 -8.97 10.53 5.12
N GLU A 109 -9.78 9.54 5.47
CA GLU A 109 -10.51 9.47 6.74
C GLU A 109 -10.15 8.17 7.43
N LEU A 110 -9.53 8.29 8.61
CA LEU A 110 -9.00 7.18 9.39
C LEU A 110 -9.76 7.09 10.72
N SER A 111 -10.26 5.91 11.06
CA SER A 111 -10.82 5.66 12.38
C SER A 111 -9.71 5.69 13.43
N PHE A 112 -9.70 6.72 14.26
CA PHE A 112 -8.66 6.88 15.28
C PHE A 112 -8.69 5.77 16.34
N ASP A 113 -9.88 5.29 16.67
CA ASP A 113 -10.05 4.22 17.64
C ASP A 113 -9.54 2.88 17.08
N GLU A 114 -9.82 2.58 15.80
CA GLU A 114 -9.28 1.39 15.14
C GLU A 114 -7.75 1.46 14.97
N LEU A 115 -7.20 2.65 14.68
CA LEU A 115 -5.75 2.86 14.63
C LEU A 115 -5.09 2.61 15.99
N LEU A 116 -5.70 3.04 17.08
CA LEU A 116 -5.19 2.77 18.43
C LEU A 116 -5.25 1.29 18.79
N ASN A 117 -6.34 0.59 18.39
CA ASN A 117 -6.49 -0.84 18.61
C ASN A 117 -5.49 -1.67 17.80
N ALA A 118 -5.13 -1.20 16.60
CA ALA A 118 -4.21 -1.86 15.70
C ALA A 118 -2.74 -1.45 15.90
N LYS A 119 -2.46 -0.52 16.84
CA LYS A 119 -1.09 -0.06 17.14
C LYS A 119 -0.15 -1.24 17.36
N GLY A 120 0.96 -1.23 16.62
CA GLY A 120 2.02 -2.24 16.78
C GLY A 120 2.70 -2.22 18.14
N PRO A 121 3.42 -3.30 18.51
CA PRO A 121 4.12 -3.42 19.79
C PRO A 121 5.18 -2.33 19.93
N ASP A 122 5.61 -2.09 21.17
CA ASP A 122 6.73 -1.18 21.40
C ASP A 122 8.02 -1.71 20.76
N PRO A 123 8.90 -0.84 20.23
CA PRO A 123 10.06 -1.29 19.50
C PRO A 123 11.00 -2.06 20.42
N GLU A 124 11.34 -3.26 20.01
CA GLU A 124 12.36 -4.07 20.66
C GLU A 124 13.70 -3.93 19.92
N TYR A 125 14.80 -4.04 20.65
CA TYR A 125 16.11 -4.02 20.03
C TYR A 125 16.32 -5.26 19.16
N VAL A 126 16.50 -5.05 17.86
CA VAL A 126 16.86 -6.10 16.91
C VAL A 126 18.36 -6.00 16.64
N PRO A 127 19.15 -7.03 16.97
CA PRO A 127 20.59 -7.03 16.68
C PRO A 127 20.86 -6.87 15.19
N LEU A 128 21.96 -6.18 14.85
CA LEU A 128 22.41 -6.11 13.47
C LEU A 128 22.66 -7.53 12.91
N PRO A 129 22.30 -7.77 11.66
CA PRO A 129 22.53 -9.07 11.03
C PRO A 129 24.02 -9.44 11.01
N ARG A 130 24.33 -10.68 11.38
CA ARG A 130 25.71 -11.18 11.38
C ARG A 130 26.19 -11.62 10.00
N PHE A 131 25.25 -12.00 9.12
CA PHE A 131 25.55 -12.52 7.80
C PHE A 131 25.08 -11.56 6.72
N PRO A 132 25.83 -11.43 5.60
CA PRO A 132 25.46 -10.54 4.52
C PRO A 132 24.17 -11.01 3.81
N ALA A 133 23.39 -10.06 3.30
CA ALA A 133 22.30 -10.37 2.41
C ALA A 133 22.78 -10.56 0.97
N VAL A 134 22.02 -11.33 0.21
CA VAL A 134 22.17 -11.50 -1.24
C VAL A 134 20.95 -10.86 -1.90
N THR A 135 21.16 -10.00 -2.88
CA THR A 135 20.07 -9.38 -3.64
C THR A 135 19.84 -10.09 -4.97
N ARG A 136 18.57 -10.15 -5.41
CA ARG A 136 18.19 -10.65 -6.73
C ARG A 136 17.11 -9.73 -7.31
N ASP A 137 17.31 -9.36 -8.56
CA ASP A 137 16.31 -8.62 -9.33
C ASP A 137 15.48 -9.60 -10.15
N ILE A 138 14.17 -9.43 -10.10
CA ILE A 138 13.24 -10.16 -10.96
C ILE A 138 12.35 -9.16 -11.70
N ALA A 139 12.07 -9.44 -12.96
CA ALA A 139 11.09 -8.68 -13.74
C ALA A 139 10.07 -9.66 -14.31
N VAL A 140 8.80 -9.47 -13.96
CA VAL A 140 7.72 -10.35 -14.40
C VAL A 140 6.71 -9.61 -15.25
N VAL A 141 6.21 -10.28 -16.29
CA VAL A 141 5.14 -9.77 -17.15
C VAL A 141 3.82 -10.38 -16.70
N CYS A 142 2.85 -9.55 -16.38
CA CYS A 142 1.52 -9.96 -15.92
C CYS A 142 0.41 -9.15 -16.57
N GLY A 143 -0.84 -9.60 -16.41
CA GLY A 143 -2.01 -8.84 -16.87
C GLY A 143 -2.14 -7.49 -16.15
N GLU A 144 -2.67 -6.47 -16.85
CA GLU A 144 -2.80 -5.10 -16.33
C GLU A 144 -3.59 -5.02 -15.02
N LYS A 145 -4.56 -5.93 -14.82
CA LYS A 145 -5.43 -5.99 -13.63
C LYS A 145 -4.74 -6.58 -12.38
N VAL A 146 -3.63 -7.28 -12.56
CA VAL A 146 -2.86 -7.83 -11.42
C VAL A 146 -2.24 -6.67 -10.66
N THR A 147 -2.55 -6.55 -9.37
CA THR A 147 -2.01 -5.47 -8.54
C THR A 147 -0.57 -5.77 -8.10
N VAL A 148 0.19 -4.73 -7.80
CA VAL A 148 1.55 -4.89 -7.25
C VAL A 148 1.49 -5.62 -5.90
N GLY A 149 0.53 -5.27 -5.03
CA GLY A 149 0.33 -5.95 -3.75
C GLY A 149 0.10 -7.46 -3.91
N ALA A 150 -0.72 -7.89 -4.90
CA ALA A 150 -0.91 -9.33 -5.15
C ALA A 150 0.39 -10.03 -5.58
N LEU A 151 1.25 -9.36 -6.36
CA LEU A 151 2.56 -9.88 -6.73
C LEU A 151 3.47 -9.97 -5.50
N GLU A 152 3.54 -8.93 -4.66
CA GLU A 152 4.33 -8.91 -3.43
C GLU A 152 3.90 -10.01 -2.45
N ASP A 153 2.58 -10.18 -2.23
CA ASP A 153 2.04 -11.24 -1.38
C ASP A 153 2.39 -12.64 -1.90
N CYS A 154 2.32 -12.83 -3.21
CA CYS A 154 2.71 -14.07 -3.85
C CYS A 154 4.22 -14.33 -3.69
N ILE A 155 5.07 -13.31 -3.89
CA ILE A 155 6.52 -13.38 -3.66
C ILE A 155 6.82 -13.79 -2.21
N ARG A 156 6.19 -13.13 -1.23
CA ARG A 156 6.39 -13.44 0.19
C ARG A 156 5.99 -14.88 0.55
N ARG A 157 4.90 -15.39 -0.03
CA ARG A 157 4.46 -16.77 0.18
C ARG A 157 5.34 -17.81 -0.52
N GLY A 158 5.87 -17.47 -1.69
CA GLY A 158 6.75 -18.34 -2.48
C GLY A 158 8.15 -18.49 -1.88
N ALA A 159 8.62 -17.46 -1.18
CA ALA A 159 9.93 -17.46 -0.54
C ALA A 159 9.94 -18.32 0.73
N LYS A 160 10.95 -19.20 0.84
CA LYS A 160 11.06 -20.21 1.91
C LYS A 160 11.70 -19.67 3.21
N GLY A 161 11.35 -18.45 3.62
CA GLY A 161 11.85 -17.82 4.86
C GLY A 161 13.20 -17.10 4.72
N LEU A 162 13.82 -17.12 3.54
CA LEU A 162 15.06 -16.39 3.26
C LEU A 162 14.79 -14.92 2.88
N LEU A 163 13.61 -14.60 2.38
CA LEU A 163 13.23 -13.26 1.97
C LEU A 163 13.12 -12.35 3.20
N LYS A 164 13.90 -11.27 3.21
CA LYS A 164 13.86 -10.23 4.24
C LYS A 164 13.13 -8.99 3.75
N GLU A 165 13.25 -8.69 2.46
CA GLU A 165 12.62 -7.51 1.86
C GLU A 165 12.27 -7.79 0.41
N VAL A 166 11.14 -7.23 -0.03
CA VAL A 166 10.76 -7.10 -1.43
C VAL A 166 10.49 -5.63 -1.72
N ALA A 167 11.18 -5.08 -2.70
CA ALA A 167 11.04 -3.69 -3.09
C ALA A 167 10.68 -3.58 -4.57
N LEU A 168 9.53 -2.93 -4.84
CA LEU A 168 9.17 -2.54 -6.20
C LEU A 168 10.11 -1.43 -6.66
N PHE A 169 10.70 -1.55 -7.87
CA PHE A 169 11.53 -0.47 -8.40
C PHE A 169 11.12 0.00 -9.79
N ASP A 170 10.35 -0.80 -10.57
CA ASP A 170 9.87 -0.35 -11.88
C ASP A 170 8.55 -1.01 -12.29
N ILE A 171 7.72 -0.23 -13.00
CA ILE A 171 6.52 -0.73 -13.70
C ILE A 171 6.57 -0.20 -15.13
N TYR A 172 6.84 -1.07 -16.08
CA TYR A 172 7.00 -0.72 -17.48
C TYR A 172 5.81 -1.17 -18.32
N ARG A 173 5.36 -0.25 -19.17
CA ARG A 173 4.35 -0.47 -20.21
C ARG A 173 4.90 0.09 -21.53
N GLY A 174 5.04 -0.73 -22.53
CA GLY A 174 5.55 -0.23 -23.82
C GLY A 174 6.13 -1.33 -24.68
N LYS A 175 7.06 -0.93 -25.56
CA LYS A 175 7.65 -1.83 -26.56
C LYS A 175 8.27 -3.08 -25.90
N GLY A 176 7.85 -4.26 -26.32
CA GLY A 176 8.31 -5.53 -25.79
C GLY A 176 7.43 -6.10 -24.65
N VAL A 177 6.31 -5.44 -24.33
CA VAL A 177 5.25 -5.96 -23.47
C VAL A 177 3.94 -5.96 -24.27
N ASP A 178 3.23 -7.08 -24.28
CA ASP A 178 1.98 -7.22 -25.02
C ASP A 178 0.93 -6.22 -24.55
N GLU A 179 -0.01 -5.86 -25.44
CA GLU A 179 -1.15 -5.03 -25.08
C GLU A 179 -1.99 -5.69 -23.96
N GLY A 180 -2.40 -4.90 -22.97
CA GLY A 180 -3.13 -5.40 -21.79
C GLY A 180 -2.27 -6.07 -20.73
N LYS A 181 -0.95 -6.02 -20.89
CA LYS A 181 0.05 -6.49 -19.91
C LYS A 181 0.96 -5.36 -19.44
N LYS A 182 1.64 -5.61 -18.34
CA LYS A 182 2.70 -4.77 -17.78
C LYS A 182 3.86 -5.64 -17.30
N SER A 183 5.06 -5.07 -17.34
CA SER A 183 6.24 -5.64 -16.69
C SER A 183 6.43 -4.97 -15.33
N VAL A 184 6.58 -5.75 -14.29
CA VAL A 184 6.80 -5.26 -12.92
C VAL A 184 8.12 -5.82 -12.42
N ALA A 185 8.99 -4.96 -11.93
CA ALA A 185 10.32 -5.32 -11.50
C ALA A 185 10.48 -5.14 -9.99
N PHE A 186 11.02 -6.15 -9.33
CA PHE A 186 11.27 -6.18 -7.90
C PHE A 186 12.74 -6.50 -7.59
N ASN A 187 13.26 -5.86 -6.56
CA ASN A 187 14.48 -6.26 -5.90
C ASN A 187 14.12 -7.10 -4.67
N LEU A 188 14.70 -8.30 -4.58
CA LEU A 188 14.52 -9.24 -3.48
C LEU A 188 15.79 -9.26 -2.63
N THR A 189 15.68 -8.99 -1.34
CA THR A 189 16.77 -9.12 -0.38
C THR A 189 16.61 -10.42 0.39
N LEU A 190 17.55 -11.34 0.18
CA LEU A 190 17.55 -12.68 0.75
C LEU A 190 18.67 -12.82 1.79
N ARG A 191 18.41 -13.43 2.94
CA ARG A 191 19.41 -13.70 3.98
C ARG A 191 18.99 -14.84 4.88
N ALA A 192 19.92 -15.71 5.22
CA ALA A 192 19.78 -16.64 6.33
C ALA A 192 20.29 -16.00 7.63
N ASP A 193 19.66 -16.35 8.77
CA ASP A 193 20.01 -15.77 10.06
C ASP A 193 21.14 -16.52 10.77
N ASP A 194 21.47 -17.74 10.31
CA ASP A 194 22.42 -18.67 10.90
C ASP A 194 23.71 -18.85 10.10
N ARG A 195 23.74 -18.45 8.81
CA ARG A 195 24.89 -18.61 7.90
C ARG A 195 24.87 -17.61 6.75
N SER A 196 25.97 -17.54 6.01
CA SER A 196 26.01 -16.89 4.70
C SER A 196 25.26 -17.74 3.67
N LEU A 197 24.42 -17.11 2.85
CA LEU A 197 23.73 -17.76 1.73
C LEU A 197 24.71 -18.00 0.58
N THR A 198 24.59 -19.16 -0.08
CA THR A 198 25.21 -19.38 -1.38
C THR A 198 24.33 -18.81 -2.51
N SER A 199 24.93 -18.57 -3.69
CA SER A 199 24.17 -18.12 -4.86
C SER A 199 23.13 -19.14 -5.29
N GLU A 200 23.47 -20.43 -5.20
CA GLU A 200 22.59 -21.54 -5.59
C GLU A 200 21.35 -21.62 -4.67
N GLU A 201 21.50 -21.38 -3.38
CA GLU A 201 20.38 -21.33 -2.43
C GLU A 201 19.46 -20.16 -2.75
N ALA A 202 20.02 -18.96 -2.99
CA ALA A 202 19.25 -17.79 -3.37
C ALA A 202 18.50 -18.00 -4.70
N ASP A 203 19.15 -18.57 -5.71
CA ASP A 203 18.55 -18.84 -7.02
C ASP A 203 17.44 -19.89 -6.93
N ALA A 204 17.57 -20.90 -6.06
CA ALA A 204 16.54 -21.91 -5.81
C ALA A 204 15.29 -21.30 -5.14
N ASP A 205 15.47 -20.35 -4.23
CA ASP A 205 14.36 -19.63 -3.59
C ASP A 205 13.61 -18.74 -4.60
N VAL A 206 14.37 -17.98 -5.41
CA VAL A 206 13.80 -17.15 -6.49
C VAL A 206 13.05 -18.00 -7.51
N LYS A 207 13.57 -19.17 -7.87
CA LYS A 207 12.88 -20.09 -8.77
C LYS A 207 11.52 -20.53 -8.23
N ALA A 208 11.45 -20.87 -6.95
CA ALA A 208 10.17 -21.23 -6.30
C ALA A 208 9.18 -20.06 -6.31
N VAL A 209 9.66 -18.84 -6.08
CA VAL A 209 8.85 -17.61 -6.19
C VAL A 209 8.30 -17.44 -7.60
N LEU A 210 9.13 -17.57 -8.63
CA LEU A 210 8.71 -17.43 -10.03
C LEU A 210 7.69 -18.48 -10.44
N GLU A 211 7.88 -19.74 -10.03
CA GLU A 211 6.92 -20.83 -10.28
C GLU A 211 5.54 -20.53 -9.65
N LEU A 212 5.51 -19.99 -8.44
CA LEU A 212 4.26 -19.61 -7.77
C LEU A 212 3.58 -18.41 -8.44
N LEU A 213 4.34 -17.40 -8.85
CA LEU A 213 3.86 -16.23 -9.57
C LEU A 213 3.20 -16.61 -10.90
N GLU A 214 3.80 -17.55 -11.63
CA GLU A 214 3.23 -18.06 -12.89
C GLU A 214 1.94 -18.85 -12.63
N GLN A 215 1.93 -19.74 -11.63
CA GLN A 215 0.78 -20.60 -11.32
C GLN A 215 -0.44 -19.81 -10.83
N GLU A 216 -0.26 -18.84 -9.94
CA GLU A 216 -1.38 -18.15 -9.31
C GLU A 216 -1.83 -16.88 -10.05
N LEU A 217 -0.88 -16.15 -10.64
CA LEU A 217 -1.13 -14.83 -11.22
C LEU A 217 -0.86 -14.77 -12.73
N GLY A 218 -0.39 -15.86 -13.34
CA GLY A 218 0.03 -15.88 -14.74
C GLY A 218 1.16 -14.88 -15.01
N ALA A 219 1.98 -14.56 -13.98
CA ALA A 219 3.09 -13.64 -14.07
C ALA A 219 4.36 -14.42 -14.45
N VAL A 220 4.84 -14.21 -15.67
CA VAL A 220 5.99 -14.92 -16.22
C VAL A 220 7.24 -14.05 -16.21
N LEU A 221 8.39 -14.66 -16.01
CA LEU A 221 9.68 -13.97 -16.08
C LEU A 221 9.84 -13.32 -17.46
N ARG A 222 10.32 -12.08 -17.46
CA ARG A 222 10.57 -11.31 -18.67
C ARG A 222 11.85 -11.73 -19.38
#